data_5553237e68bc84ca218a2b448e0d1f34
#
_entry.id   5553237e68bc84ca218a2b448e0d1f34
#
_cell.length_a   1.000
_cell.length_b   1.000
_cell.length_c   1.000
_cell.angle_alpha   90.00
_cell.angle_beta   90.00
_cell.angle_gamma   90.00
#
_symmetry.space_group_name_H-M   'P 1'
#
loop_
_entity.id
_entity.type
_entity.pdbx_description
1 polymer ?
#
loop_
_entity_poly.entity_id
_entity_poly.type
_entity_poly.pdbx_seq_one_letter_code
_entity_poly.pdbx_strand_id
1 'polypeptide(L)'
;AVLSVGREVMVKVQRPDINRVISRDISILRGIAQLIDTHVRELQPYNVPGVVDEFSRTISRELDFFIEASNGIRLRKNFEGRGDLCIPQVFPDLSSKRVLVLERIGGVRIDDHAGIERLGFDRKEVALRGAGAFFKMVLQDGLFHADPHPGNIFVLPDGRLGLVDFGIVGRVT
;
A
#
# COMPACT_ATOMS: atom_id res chain seq x y z
N ALA A 1 11.47 -15.37 -1.83
CA ALA A 1 11.93 -16.24 -2.94
C ALA A 1 13.23 -15.70 -3.54
N VAL A 2 13.89 -16.49 -4.36
CA VAL A 2 15.10 -16.08 -5.08
C VAL A 2 14.88 -16.38 -6.56
N LEU A 3 15.14 -15.41 -7.43
CA LEU A 3 15.10 -15.61 -8.88
C LEU A 3 16.32 -16.42 -9.36
N SER A 4 16.23 -17.01 -10.55
CA SER A 4 17.31 -17.78 -11.16
C SER A 4 18.64 -17.00 -11.32
N VAL A 5 18.56 -15.68 -11.34
CA VAL A 5 19.72 -14.76 -11.38
C VAL A 5 20.28 -14.39 -9.99
N GLY A 6 19.85 -15.10 -8.93
CA GLY A 6 20.31 -14.87 -7.56
C GLY A 6 19.69 -13.65 -6.84
N ARG A 7 18.72 -12.96 -7.45
CA ARG A 7 18.02 -11.83 -6.81
C ARG A 7 16.98 -12.30 -5.82
N GLU A 8 17.03 -11.77 -4.61
CA GLU A 8 15.96 -11.98 -3.62
C GLU A 8 14.71 -11.16 -3.96
N VAL A 9 13.57 -11.81 -3.93
CA VAL A 9 12.27 -11.19 -4.23
C VAL A 9 11.25 -11.52 -3.14
N MET A 10 10.31 -10.61 -2.97
CA MET A 10 9.07 -10.85 -2.25
C MET A 10 7.99 -11.22 -3.26
N VAL A 11 7.22 -12.23 -2.95
CA VAL A 11 6.08 -12.68 -3.77
C VAL A 11 4.83 -12.55 -2.91
N LYS A 12 3.93 -11.65 -3.30
CA LYS A 12 2.57 -11.57 -2.75
C LYS A 12 1.69 -12.47 -3.61
N VAL A 13 0.92 -13.34 -2.95
CA VAL A 13 -0.02 -14.25 -3.61
C VAL A 13 -1.38 -14.07 -2.98
N GLN A 14 -2.40 -13.86 -3.79
CA GLN A 14 -3.77 -13.80 -3.29
C GLN A 14 -4.21 -15.17 -2.75
N ARG A 15 -4.94 -15.13 -1.64
CA ARG A 15 -5.58 -16.34 -1.13
C ARG A 15 -6.52 -16.91 -2.19
N PRO A 16 -6.50 -18.22 -2.43
CA PRO A 16 -7.48 -18.87 -3.30
C PRO A 16 -8.91 -18.49 -2.89
N ASP A 17 -9.77 -18.31 -3.88
CA ASP A 17 -11.20 -17.99 -3.70
C ASP A 17 -11.53 -16.69 -2.96
N ILE A 18 -10.56 -15.81 -2.68
CA ILE A 18 -10.79 -14.54 -1.95
C ILE A 18 -11.88 -13.70 -2.63
N ASN A 19 -11.91 -13.64 -3.96
CA ASN A 19 -12.92 -12.90 -4.71
C ASN A 19 -14.34 -13.43 -4.42
N ARG A 20 -14.51 -14.75 -4.32
CA ARG A 20 -15.80 -15.38 -4.02
C ARG A 20 -16.25 -15.06 -2.61
N VAL A 21 -15.33 -15.12 -1.64
CA VAL A 21 -15.62 -14.79 -0.24
C VAL A 21 -16.06 -13.34 -0.14
N ILE A 22 -15.27 -12.41 -0.70
CA ILE A 22 -15.56 -10.98 -0.64
C ILE A 22 -16.85 -10.63 -1.38
N SER A 23 -17.12 -11.20 -2.56
CA SER A 23 -18.37 -10.95 -3.27
C SER A 23 -19.59 -11.37 -2.46
N ARG A 24 -19.51 -12.49 -1.75
CA ARG A 24 -20.57 -12.94 -0.86
C ARG A 24 -20.78 -11.97 0.31
N ASP A 25 -19.69 -11.56 0.96
CA ASP A 25 -19.76 -10.68 2.13
C ASP A 25 -20.27 -9.28 1.74
N ILE A 26 -19.87 -8.75 0.59
CA ILE A 26 -20.43 -7.52 0.00
C ILE A 26 -21.93 -7.66 -0.27
N SER A 27 -22.39 -8.81 -0.78
CA SER A 27 -23.82 -9.03 -1.03
C SER A 27 -24.63 -9.00 0.27
N ILE A 28 -24.10 -9.55 1.36
CA ILE A 28 -24.71 -9.49 2.69
C ILE A 28 -24.77 -8.03 3.18
N LEU A 29 -23.65 -7.29 3.08
CA LEU A 29 -23.60 -5.88 3.48
C LEU A 29 -24.60 -5.03 2.71
N ARG A 30 -24.75 -5.25 1.39
CA ARG A 30 -25.76 -4.56 0.57
C ARG A 30 -27.17 -4.83 1.04
N GLY A 31 -27.49 -6.08 1.36
CA GLY A 31 -28.80 -6.44 1.93
C GLY A 31 -29.09 -5.71 3.25
N ILE A 32 -28.11 -5.68 4.15
CA ILE A 32 -28.22 -4.94 5.43
C ILE A 32 -28.38 -3.44 5.18
N ALA A 33 -27.58 -2.86 4.28
CA ALA A 33 -27.64 -1.44 3.94
C ALA A 33 -29.02 -1.04 3.39
N GLN A 34 -29.62 -1.86 2.54
CA GLN A 34 -30.97 -1.64 2.01
C GLN A 34 -32.03 -1.71 3.11
N LEU A 35 -31.92 -2.65 4.05
CA LEU A 35 -32.83 -2.74 5.19
C LEU A 35 -32.73 -1.50 6.08
N ILE A 36 -31.51 -1.03 6.35
CA ILE A 36 -31.28 0.21 7.13
C ILE A 36 -31.91 1.40 6.41
N ASP A 37 -31.63 1.57 5.13
CA ASP A 37 -32.14 2.69 4.33
C ASP A 37 -33.66 2.74 4.28
N THR A 38 -34.30 1.56 4.28
CA THR A 38 -35.78 1.43 4.26
C THR A 38 -36.41 1.68 5.62
N HIS A 39 -35.78 1.22 6.71
CA HIS A 39 -36.41 1.17 8.03
C HIS A 39 -35.94 2.22 9.02
N VAL A 40 -34.75 2.82 8.78
CA VAL A 40 -34.11 3.78 9.71
C VAL A 40 -34.03 5.14 9.03
N ARG A 41 -35.08 5.95 9.19
CA ARG A 41 -35.22 7.28 8.54
C ARG A 41 -34.05 8.23 8.87
N GLU A 42 -33.53 8.16 10.08
CA GLU A 42 -32.43 8.98 10.58
C GLU A 42 -31.13 8.77 9.81
N LEU A 43 -30.95 7.61 9.19
CA LEU A 43 -29.74 7.24 8.43
C LEU A 43 -29.88 7.46 6.92
N GLN A 44 -31.07 7.75 6.40
CA GLN A 44 -31.28 8.00 4.97
C GLN A 44 -30.39 9.13 4.39
N PRO A 45 -30.14 10.27 5.10
CA PRO A 45 -29.25 11.31 4.58
C PRO A 45 -27.81 10.84 4.34
N TYR A 46 -27.38 9.76 4.98
CA TYR A 46 -26.01 9.23 4.86
C TYR A 46 -25.83 8.26 3.69
N ASN A 47 -26.90 7.91 2.98
CA ASN A 47 -26.85 6.99 1.82
C ASN A 47 -26.05 5.73 2.11
N VAL A 48 -26.45 4.95 3.12
CA VAL A 48 -25.74 3.74 3.57
C VAL A 48 -25.47 2.75 2.41
N PRO A 49 -26.40 2.52 1.46
CA PRO A 49 -26.11 1.70 0.29
C PRO A 49 -24.95 2.23 -0.57
N GLY A 50 -24.88 3.55 -0.76
CA GLY A 50 -23.78 4.20 -1.50
C GLY A 50 -22.42 4.01 -0.82
N VAL A 51 -22.38 4.03 0.52
CA VAL A 51 -21.16 3.74 1.28
C VAL A 51 -20.70 2.29 1.05
N VAL A 52 -21.62 1.33 1.06
CA VAL A 52 -21.28 -0.09 0.79
C VAL A 52 -20.80 -0.28 -0.66
N ASP A 53 -21.37 0.44 -1.61
CA ASP A 53 -20.93 0.37 -3.00
C ASP A 53 -19.54 0.97 -3.20
N GLU A 54 -19.21 2.07 -2.53
CA GLU A 54 -17.84 2.63 -2.55
C GLU A 54 -16.84 1.69 -1.89
N PHE A 55 -17.19 1.12 -0.74
CA PHE A 55 -16.39 0.09 -0.08
C PHE A 55 -16.13 -1.11 -1.02
N SER A 56 -17.18 -1.58 -1.71
CA SER A 56 -17.06 -2.68 -2.69
C SER A 56 -16.09 -2.35 -3.83
N ARG A 57 -16.13 -1.11 -4.33
CA ARG A 57 -15.20 -0.63 -5.37
C ARG A 57 -13.77 -0.58 -4.86
N THR A 58 -13.57 -0.08 -3.66
CA THR A 58 -12.24 0.01 -3.03
C THR A 58 -11.61 -1.37 -2.85
N ILE A 59 -12.34 -2.30 -2.22
CA ILE A 59 -11.85 -3.68 -2.05
C ILE A 59 -11.56 -4.36 -3.38
N SER A 60 -12.39 -4.14 -4.41
CA SER A 60 -12.16 -4.73 -5.74
C SER A 60 -10.87 -4.22 -6.38
N ARG A 61 -10.48 -2.96 -6.10
CA ARG A 61 -9.20 -2.40 -6.56
C ARG A 61 -8.01 -2.97 -5.80
N GLU A 62 -8.13 -3.15 -4.49
CA GLU A 62 -7.08 -3.75 -3.65
C GLU A 62 -6.81 -5.22 -4.01
N LEU A 63 -7.80 -5.91 -4.56
CA LEU A 63 -7.65 -7.27 -5.07
C LEU A 63 -6.99 -7.35 -6.45
N ASP A 64 -6.65 -6.25 -7.10
CA ASP A 64 -5.95 -6.26 -8.39
C ASP A 64 -4.49 -5.84 -8.22
N PHE A 65 -3.59 -6.81 -8.12
CA PHE A 65 -2.16 -6.54 -7.97
C PHE A 65 -1.52 -5.80 -9.14
N PHE A 66 -2.17 -5.69 -10.30
CA PHE A 66 -1.70 -4.80 -11.36
C PHE A 66 -1.81 -3.33 -10.97
N ILE A 67 -2.80 -2.97 -10.15
CA ILE A 67 -2.94 -1.61 -9.63
C ILE A 67 -1.79 -1.32 -8.68
N GLU A 68 -1.51 -2.21 -7.73
CA GLU A 68 -0.37 -2.08 -6.81
C GLU A 68 0.96 -2.00 -7.58
N ALA A 69 1.17 -2.88 -8.56
CA ALA A 69 2.35 -2.86 -9.42
C ALA A 69 2.51 -1.51 -10.14
N SER A 70 1.45 -1.00 -10.76
CA SER A 70 1.46 0.29 -11.48
C SER A 70 1.77 1.46 -10.55
N ASN A 71 1.20 1.46 -9.34
CA ASN A 71 1.44 2.48 -8.33
C ASN A 71 2.91 2.47 -7.86
N GLY A 72 3.45 1.27 -7.56
CA GLY A 72 4.85 1.10 -7.17
C GLY A 72 5.83 1.59 -8.24
N ILE A 73 5.57 1.26 -9.51
CA ILE A 73 6.39 1.73 -10.64
C ILE A 73 6.38 3.26 -10.73
N ARG A 74 5.20 3.88 -10.59
CA ARG A 74 5.07 5.36 -10.66
C ARG A 74 5.79 6.03 -9.49
N LEU A 75 5.57 5.56 -8.27
CA LEU A 75 6.24 6.10 -7.09
C LEU A 75 7.76 5.94 -7.21
N ARG A 76 8.24 4.77 -7.64
CA ARG A 76 9.67 4.55 -7.87
C ARG A 76 10.26 5.58 -8.85
N LYS A 77 9.56 5.84 -9.96
CA LYS A 77 9.98 6.84 -10.96
C LYS A 77 10.08 8.25 -10.36
N ASN A 78 9.15 8.64 -9.49
CA ASN A 78 9.15 9.95 -8.85
C ASN A 78 10.34 10.15 -7.88
N PHE A 79 10.91 9.06 -7.39
CA PHE A 79 12.08 9.08 -6.49
C PHE A 79 13.39 8.64 -7.17
N GLU A 80 13.37 8.48 -8.49
CA GLU A 80 14.58 8.15 -9.25
C GLU A 80 15.64 9.26 -9.09
N GLY A 81 16.87 8.85 -8.79
CA GLY A 81 17.98 9.78 -8.52
C GLY A 81 17.98 10.40 -7.10
N ARG A 82 17.00 10.11 -6.24
CA ARG A 82 17.01 10.52 -4.84
C ARG A 82 17.58 9.41 -3.95
N GLY A 83 18.44 9.80 -3.03
CA GLY A 83 19.11 8.88 -2.09
C GLY A 83 18.41 8.72 -0.74
N ASP A 84 17.21 9.27 -0.56
CA ASP A 84 16.50 9.28 0.73
C ASP A 84 15.43 8.19 0.86
N LEU A 85 14.91 7.71 -0.28
CA LEU A 85 13.83 6.72 -0.30
C LEU A 85 14.16 5.54 -1.24
N CYS A 86 13.81 4.35 -0.79
CA CYS A 86 13.90 3.11 -1.56
C CYS A 86 12.49 2.57 -1.82
N ILE A 87 12.12 2.51 -3.08
CA ILE A 87 10.89 1.84 -3.52
C ILE A 87 11.30 0.59 -4.28
N PRO A 88 10.84 -0.61 -3.86
CA PRO A 88 11.23 -1.87 -4.48
C PRO A 88 10.90 -1.89 -5.97
N GLN A 89 11.76 -2.50 -6.74
CA GLN A 89 11.50 -2.78 -8.14
C GLN A 89 10.34 -3.75 -8.27
N VAL A 90 9.37 -3.44 -9.10
CA VAL A 90 8.35 -4.39 -9.55
C VAL A 90 8.91 -5.22 -10.70
N PHE A 91 8.56 -6.50 -10.75
CA PHE A 91 8.85 -7.40 -11.87
C PHE A 91 7.54 -7.72 -12.62
N PRO A 92 7.15 -6.88 -13.61
CA PRO A 92 5.85 -7.02 -14.29
C PRO A 92 5.70 -8.36 -15.00
N ASP A 93 6.78 -8.85 -15.64
CA ASP A 93 6.77 -10.11 -16.38
C ASP A 93 6.55 -11.35 -15.50
N LEU A 94 6.76 -11.19 -14.19
CA LEU A 94 6.55 -12.24 -13.18
C LEU A 94 5.29 -11.97 -12.35
N SER A 95 4.56 -10.91 -12.66
CA SER A 95 3.38 -10.48 -11.92
C SER A 95 2.10 -10.70 -12.72
N SER A 96 0.99 -10.81 -12.00
CA SER A 96 -0.35 -10.99 -12.56
C SER A 96 -1.39 -10.32 -11.65
N LYS A 97 -2.68 -10.39 -11.98
CA LYS A 97 -3.75 -9.92 -11.07
C LYS A 97 -3.70 -10.53 -9.68
N ARG A 98 -3.16 -11.75 -9.55
CA ARG A 98 -3.19 -12.54 -8.30
C ARG A 98 -1.81 -12.78 -7.70
N VAL A 99 -0.76 -12.40 -8.38
CA VAL A 99 0.63 -12.59 -7.94
C VAL A 99 1.38 -11.30 -8.22
N LEU A 100 2.05 -10.76 -7.21
CA LEU A 100 2.90 -9.60 -7.36
C LEU A 100 4.32 -9.96 -6.90
N VAL A 101 5.28 -9.73 -7.79
CA VAL A 101 6.69 -9.99 -7.53
C VAL A 101 7.43 -8.65 -7.43
N LEU A 102 8.05 -8.43 -6.27
CA LEU A 102 8.78 -7.22 -5.93
C LEU A 102 10.20 -7.57 -5.51
N GLU A 103 11.11 -6.64 -5.70
CA GLU A 103 12.42 -6.67 -5.06
C GLU A 103 12.25 -6.79 -3.54
N ARG A 104 13.03 -7.68 -2.91
CA ARG A 104 13.08 -7.73 -1.46
C ARG A 104 13.95 -6.61 -0.94
N ILE A 105 13.37 -5.70 -0.17
CA ILE A 105 14.14 -4.73 0.60
C ILE A 105 14.35 -5.25 2.01
N GLY A 106 15.55 -5.09 2.52
CA GLY A 106 15.90 -5.43 3.91
C GLY A 106 15.89 -4.18 4.77
N GLY A 107 15.67 -4.35 6.07
CA GLY A 107 15.68 -3.23 7.01
C GLY A 107 14.90 -3.56 8.27
N VAL A 108 14.86 -2.63 9.19
CA VAL A 108 14.03 -2.69 10.39
C VAL A 108 12.77 -1.86 10.19
N ARG A 109 11.67 -2.28 10.79
CA ARG A 109 10.42 -1.50 10.72
C ARG A 109 10.61 -0.15 11.41
N ILE A 110 9.92 0.87 10.94
CA ILE A 110 10.04 2.22 11.49
C ILE A 110 9.58 2.32 12.96
N ASP A 111 8.77 1.40 13.44
CA ASP A 111 8.33 1.29 14.84
C ASP A 111 9.26 0.41 15.71
N ASP A 112 10.26 -0.25 15.14
CA ASP A 112 11.33 -0.95 15.90
C ASP A 112 12.42 0.05 16.29
N HIS A 113 12.15 0.81 17.35
CA HIS A 113 13.07 1.83 17.83
C HIS A 113 14.45 1.28 18.20
N ALA A 114 14.50 0.12 18.85
CA ALA A 114 15.75 -0.53 19.20
C ALA A 114 16.52 -1.01 17.95
N GLY A 115 15.81 -1.46 16.93
CA GLY A 115 16.39 -1.80 15.63
C GLY A 115 17.03 -0.61 14.93
N ILE A 116 16.37 0.53 14.93
CA ILE A 116 16.87 1.78 14.33
C ILE A 116 18.16 2.22 15.05
N GLU A 117 18.17 2.20 16.38
CA GLU A 117 19.34 2.55 17.19
C GLU A 117 20.51 1.58 16.95
N ARG A 118 20.24 0.27 16.82
CA ARG A 118 21.26 -0.72 16.43
C ARG A 118 21.86 -0.49 15.05
N LEU A 119 21.10 0.10 14.11
CA LEU A 119 21.59 0.53 12.80
C LEU A 119 22.41 1.83 12.88
N GLY A 120 22.47 2.49 14.04
CA GLY A 120 23.23 3.72 14.28
C GLY A 120 22.51 5.00 13.83
N PHE A 121 21.19 4.96 13.64
CA PHE A 121 20.40 6.12 13.23
C PHE A 121 19.61 6.75 14.38
N ASP A 122 19.55 8.09 14.35
CA ASP A 122 18.70 8.87 15.25
C ASP A 122 17.24 8.83 14.77
N ARG A 123 16.31 8.54 15.69
CA ARG A 123 14.88 8.43 15.38
C ARG A 123 14.27 9.74 14.87
N LYS A 124 14.77 10.88 15.34
CA LYS A 124 14.30 12.20 14.90
C LYS A 124 14.73 12.47 13.46
N GLU A 125 15.95 12.11 13.10
CA GLU A 125 16.42 12.21 11.72
C GLU A 125 15.61 11.31 10.78
N VAL A 126 15.34 10.07 11.20
CA VAL A 126 14.48 9.13 10.46
C VAL A 126 13.08 9.73 10.25
N ALA A 127 12.48 10.29 11.29
CA ALA A 127 11.17 10.94 11.20
C ALA A 127 11.17 12.16 10.26
N LEU A 128 12.21 12.99 10.30
CA LEU A 128 12.35 14.15 9.41
C LEU A 128 12.51 13.72 7.94
N ARG A 129 13.27 12.66 7.66
CA ARG A 129 13.39 12.08 6.30
C ARG A 129 12.02 11.58 5.81
N GLY A 130 11.28 10.87 6.66
CA GLY A 130 9.94 10.39 6.34
C GLY A 130 8.97 11.52 6.03
N ALA A 131 8.95 12.56 6.87
CA ALA A 131 8.15 13.76 6.64
C ALA A 131 8.51 14.46 5.34
N GLY A 132 9.82 14.62 5.06
CA GLY A 132 10.31 15.23 3.81
C GLY A 132 9.88 14.44 2.56
N ALA A 133 9.98 13.11 2.62
CA ALA A 133 9.53 12.24 1.53
C ALA A 133 8.02 12.36 1.32
N PHE A 134 7.23 12.36 2.40
CA PHE A 134 5.78 12.51 2.34
C PHE A 134 5.36 13.87 1.76
N PHE A 135 5.95 14.96 2.24
CA PHE A 135 5.68 16.30 1.69
C PHE A 135 6.02 16.41 0.21
N LYS A 136 7.12 15.79 -0.23
CA LYS A 136 7.44 15.73 -1.65
C LYS A 136 6.35 15.00 -2.43
N MET A 137 5.93 13.81 -1.99
CA MET A 137 4.88 13.05 -2.65
C MET A 137 3.59 13.86 -2.80
N VAL A 138 3.18 14.58 -1.75
CA VAL A 138 1.92 15.34 -1.75
C VAL A 138 2.05 16.65 -2.51
N LEU A 139 3.10 17.46 -2.25
CA LEU A 139 3.18 18.84 -2.72
C LEU A 139 3.88 18.99 -4.07
N GLN A 140 4.75 18.04 -4.44
CA GLN A 140 5.52 18.11 -5.69
C GLN A 140 5.06 17.10 -6.73
N ASP A 141 4.82 15.83 -6.30
CA ASP A 141 4.50 14.76 -7.23
C ASP A 141 2.98 14.63 -7.45
N GLY A 142 2.16 15.13 -6.51
CA GLY A 142 0.71 14.93 -6.52
C GLY A 142 0.27 13.46 -6.44
N LEU A 143 1.20 12.55 -6.14
CA LEU A 143 0.96 11.12 -5.95
C LEU A 143 1.65 10.67 -4.66
N PHE A 144 0.89 10.19 -3.69
CA PHE A 144 1.42 9.84 -2.38
C PHE A 144 0.92 8.49 -1.90
N HIS A 145 1.72 7.84 -1.07
CA HIS A 145 1.34 6.63 -0.35
C HIS A 145 0.26 7.00 0.67
N ALA A 146 -0.94 6.44 0.51
CA ALA A 146 -2.09 6.83 1.32
C ALA A 146 -2.32 5.92 2.55
N ASP A 147 -1.49 4.89 2.73
CA ASP A 147 -1.48 4.03 3.91
C ASP A 147 -0.07 3.97 4.55
N PRO A 148 0.44 5.05 5.16
CA PRO A 148 1.76 5.11 5.78
C PRO A 148 1.80 4.37 7.14
N HIS A 149 1.22 3.17 7.18
CA HIS A 149 1.25 2.34 8.37
C HIS A 149 2.70 1.91 8.69
N PRO A 150 3.12 1.84 9.96
CA PRO A 150 4.49 1.44 10.34
C PRO A 150 4.94 0.09 9.74
N GLY A 151 4.02 -0.81 9.46
CA GLY A 151 4.30 -2.08 8.76
C GLY A 151 4.73 -1.92 7.31
N ASN A 152 4.49 -0.75 6.70
CA ASN A 152 4.79 -0.44 5.31
C ASN A 152 6.05 0.43 5.14
N ILE A 153 6.71 0.81 6.26
CA ILE A 153 7.88 1.69 6.26
C ILE A 153 9.03 1.01 6.98
N PHE A 154 10.18 0.95 6.33
CA PHE A 154 11.39 0.33 6.84
C PHE A 154 12.55 1.33 6.85
N VAL A 155 13.45 1.20 7.82
CA VAL A 155 14.75 1.88 7.83
C VAL A 155 15.78 0.89 7.33
N LEU A 156 16.43 1.19 6.22
CA LEU A 156 17.41 0.33 5.59
C LEU A 156 18.80 0.50 6.27
N PRO A 157 19.73 -0.47 6.13
CA PRO A 157 21.06 -0.37 6.71
C PRO A 157 21.87 0.84 6.21
N ASP A 158 21.56 1.38 5.05
CA ASP A 158 22.20 2.59 4.47
C ASP A 158 21.48 3.90 4.87
N GLY A 159 20.48 3.82 5.75
CA GLY A 159 19.73 4.97 6.28
C GLY A 159 18.62 5.49 5.37
N ARG A 160 18.39 4.90 4.19
CA ARG A 160 17.23 5.20 3.37
C ARG A 160 15.96 4.66 4.03
N LEU A 161 14.83 5.28 3.71
CA LEU A 161 13.54 4.71 4.04
C LEU A 161 13.04 3.82 2.91
N GLY A 162 12.61 2.61 3.24
CA GLY A 162 11.95 1.71 2.32
C GLY A 162 10.44 1.80 2.46
N LEU A 163 9.72 1.98 1.37
CA LEU A 163 8.26 1.88 1.34
C LEU A 163 7.84 0.60 0.64
N VAL A 164 6.86 -0.07 1.22
CA VAL A 164 6.23 -1.27 0.63
C VAL A 164 4.72 -1.11 0.67
N ASP A 165 4.03 -1.97 -0.08
CA ASP A 165 2.57 -2.00 -0.19
C ASP A 165 1.98 -0.73 -0.82
N PHE A 166 1.78 -0.76 -2.13
CA PHE A 166 1.27 0.36 -2.92
C PHE A 166 -0.19 0.16 -3.36
N GLY A 167 -0.94 -0.68 -2.63
CA GLY A 167 -2.36 -0.94 -2.89
C GLY A 167 -3.19 0.33 -2.82
N ILE A 168 -2.89 1.21 -1.84
CA ILE A 168 -3.60 2.46 -1.63
C ILE A 168 -2.65 3.64 -1.89
N VAL A 169 -2.94 4.41 -2.93
CA VAL A 169 -2.28 5.69 -3.22
C VAL A 169 -3.31 6.80 -3.38
N GLY A 170 -2.97 7.97 -2.84
CA GLY A 170 -3.74 9.19 -3.00
C GLY A 170 -3.19 10.05 -4.14
N ARG A 171 -4.06 10.91 -4.70
CA ARG A 171 -3.70 11.92 -5.69
C ARG A 171 -4.22 13.26 -5.26
N VAL A 172 -3.40 14.28 -5.39
CA VAL A 172 -3.78 15.69 -5.26
C VAL A 172 -4.13 16.19 -6.66
N THR A 173 -5.33 16.73 -6.82
CA THR A 173 -5.83 17.32 -8.08
C THR A 173 -5.92 18.83 -7.93
#